data_e80991ab202df9ecb76df7edfc0f9c8c
#
_entry.id   e80991ab202df9ecb76df7edfc0f9c8c
#
_cell.length_a   1.000
_cell.length_b   1.000
_cell.length_c   1.000
_cell.angle_alpha   90.00
_cell.angle_beta   90.00
_cell.angle_gamma   90.00
#
_symmetry.space_group_name_H-M   'P 1'
#
loop_
_entity.id
_entity.type
_entity.pdbx_description
1 polymer ?
#
loop_
_entity_poly.entity_id
_entity_poly.type
_entity_poly.pdbx_seq_one_letter_code
_entity_poly.pdbx_strand_id
1 'polypeptide(L)'
;AQSFRNEQGFRKKKEGWLIKVITYQSEAVLRILKSGQVYRAHKSLSFGKQYGALVDILQLNCESPVFGCLKYHRRCTNGKVSSSVKFLLEVPAEKVKLTEYSVWADFLYAQKFTLAEDYSHVAGLCQELDQETLDKMIHSLQKQKRPWQYRIPQAVLEEIRPEWVIK
;
A
#
# COMPACT_ATOMS: atom_id res chain seq x y z
N ALA A 1 9.88 26.50 -11.99
CA ALA A 1 9.48 25.26 -12.66
C ALA A 1 7.97 25.18 -12.75
N GLN A 2 7.43 25.05 -13.96
CA GLN A 2 5.99 24.90 -14.15
C GLN A 2 5.56 23.56 -13.57
N SER A 3 4.62 23.59 -12.64
CA SER A 3 4.01 22.38 -12.10
C SER A 3 2.69 22.14 -12.81
N PHE A 4 2.57 21.00 -13.46
CA PHE A 4 1.30 20.56 -14.02
C PHE A 4 0.59 19.70 -12.99
N ARG A 5 -0.65 20.11 -12.65
CA ARG A 5 -1.55 19.30 -11.82
C ARG A 5 -2.64 18.77 -12.73
N ASN A 6 -2.91 17.48 -12.63
CA ASN A 6 -4.10 16.90 -13.23
C ASN A 6 -5.15 16.64 -12.16
N GLU A 7 -6.33 16.22 -12.58
CA GLU A 7 -7.45 15.93 -11.69
C GLU A 7 -7.17 14.84 -10.66
N GLN A 8 -6.15 14.04 -10.89
CA GLN A 8 -5.74 12.94 -10.01
C GLN A 8 -4.68 13.37 -8.97
N GLY A 9 -4.30 14.64 -8.95
CA GLY A 9 -3.34 15.16 -7.99
C GLY A 9 -1.89 14.88 -8.29
N PHE A 10 -1.56 14.62 -9.54
CA PHE A 10 -0.18 14.45 -9.96
C PHE A 10 0.48 15.80 -10.20
N ARG A 11 1.74 15.89 -9.84
CA ARG A 11 2.57 17.06 -10.08
C ARG A 11 3.88 16.63 -10.72
N LYS A 12 4.20 17.25 -11.84
CA LYS A 12 5.49 17.03 -12.49
C LYS A 12 6.53 17.94 -11.88
N LYS A 13 7.63 17.36 -11.41
CA LYS A 13 8.84 18.08 -11.03
C LYS A 13 9.87 18.00 -12.15
N LYS A 14 10.93 18.82 -12.05
CA LYS A 14 12.08 18.80 -12.98
C LYS A 14 12.66 17.38 -13.16
N GLU A 15 12.62 16.54 -12.13
CA GLU A 15 13.19 15.20 -12.10
C GLU A 15 12.16 14.07 -12.22
N GLY A 16 10.86 14.37 -12.44
CA GLY A 16 9.82 13.35 -12.56
C GLY A 16 8.50 13.77 -11.96
N TRP A 17 7.59 12.78 -11.81
CA TRP A 17 6.26 12.99 -11.27
C TRP A 17 6.21 12.74 -9.78
N LEU A 18 5.43 13.55 -9.07
CA LEU A 18 5.09 13.33 -7.67
C LEU A 18 3.63 12.92 -7.55
N ILE A 19 3.39 11.99 -6.64
CA ILE A 19 2.05 11.50 -6.33
C ILE A 19 1.73 11.88 -4.89
N LYS A 20 0.54 12.45 -4.67
CA LYS A 20 0.06 12.75 -3.32
C LYS A 20 -0.61 11.53 -2.71
N VAL A 21 -0.05 11.07 -1.60
CA VAL A 21 -0.49 9.88 -0.89
C VAL A 21 -0.93 10.28 0.52
N ILE A 22 -2.06 9.75 0.96
CA ILE A 22 -2.51 9.86 2.34
C ILE A 22 -2.24 8.52 3.03
N THR A 23 -1.58 8.56 4.17
CA THR A 23 -1.39 7.38 5.02
C THR A 23 -1.68 7.73 6.47
N TYR A 24 -2.23 6.78 7.21
CA TYR A 24 -2.51 6.91 8.65
C TYR A 24 -1.51 6.06 9.41
N GLN A 25 -0.77 6.68 10.32
CA GLN A 25 0.29 6.04 11.08
C GLN A 25 0.18 6.41 12.56
N SER A 26 0.93 5.73 13.41
CA SER A 26 0.98 6.04 14.84
C SER A 26 1.76 7.32 15.13
N GLU A 27 1.61 7.86 16.33
CA GLU A 27 2.41 9.00 16.77
C GLU A 27 3.91 8.69 16.84
N ALA A 28 4.27 7.43 17.07
CA ALA A 28 5.67 7.01 17.05
C ALA A 28 6.30 7.27 15.68
N VAL A 29 5.56 7.03 14.61
CA VAL A 29 6.01 7.32 13.25
C VAL A 29 6.21 8.83 13.08
N LEU A 30 5.28 9.63 13.58
CA LEU A 30 5.42 11.09 13.54
C LEU A 30 6.70 11.55 14.21
N ARG A 31 7.02 11.01 15.38
CA ARG A 31 8.27 11.36 16.10
C ARG A 31 9.51 11.00 15.30
N ILE A 32 9.51 9.83 14.66
CA ILE A 32 10.62 9.38 13.78
C ILE A 32 10.83 10.39 12.67
N LEU A 33 9.76 10.76 11.97
CA LEU A 33 9.85 11.68 10.83
C LEU A 33 10.23 13.10 11.26
N LYS A 34 9.72 13.57 12.39
CA LYS A 34 10.11 14.88 12.95
C LYS A 34 11.58 14.94 13.36
N SER A 35 12.16 13.80 13.72
CA SER A 35 13.60 13.74 14.02
C SER A 35 14.50 13.75 12.78
N GLY A 36 13.91 13.77 11.59
CA GLY A 36 14.64 13.76 10.33
C GLY A 36 15.01 12.36 9.84
N GLN A 37 14.50 11.32 10.48
CA GLN A 37 14.79 9.94 10.13
C GLN A 37 13.74 9.36 9.17
N VAL A 38 14.18 8.44 8.32
CA VAL A 38 13.29 7.67 7.45
C VAL A 38 12.55 6.64 8.29
N TYR A 39 11.23 6.52 8.07
CA TYR A 39 10.44 5.47 8.68
C TYR A 39 10.36 4.26 7.77
N ARG A 40 10.66 3.08 8.34
CA ARG A 40 10.46 1.78 7.70
C ARG A 40 9.60 0.92 8.61
N ALA A 41 8.55 0.33 8.04
CA ALA A 41 7.65 -0.53 8.80
C ALA A 41 8.35 -1.85 9.15
N HIS A 42 8.12 -2.31 10.38
CA HIS A 42 8.60 -3.62 10.83
C HIS A 42 7.56 -4.70 10.49
N LYS A 43 8.00 -5.95 10.55
CA LYS A 43 7.15 -7.10 10.28
C LYS A 43 5.91 -7.08 11.16
N SER A 44 4.73 -7.16 10.55
CA SER A 44 3.46 -7.22 11.27
C SER A 44 3.35 -8.53 12.06
N LEU A 45 2.90 -8.45 13.30
CA LEU A 45 2.61 -9.62 14.12
C LEU A 45 1.38 -10.38 13.62
N SER A 46 0.40 -9.66 13.07
CA SER A 46 -0.88 -10.24 12.63
C SER A 46 -0.86 -10.68 11.17
N PHE A 47 -0.15 -9.94 10.31
CA PHE A 47 -0.19 -10.11 8.86
C PHE A 47 1.19 -10.24 8.23
N GLY A 48 2.19 -10.66 9.01
CA GLY A 48 3.58 -10.72 8.55
C GLY A 48 3.79 -11.56 7.29
N LYS A 49 3.14 -12.72 7.21
CA LYS A 49 3.26 -13.61 6.04
C LYS A 49 2.59 -12.99 4.81
N GLN A 50 1.43 -12.39 4.98
CA GLN A 50 0.66 -11.77 3.89
C GLN A 50 1.38 -10.54 3.34
N TYR A 51 1.89 -9.69 4.21
CA TYR A 51 2.64 -8.50 3.81
C TYR A 51 3.98 -8.88 3.19
N GLY A 52 4.63 -9.93 3.70
CA GLY A 52 5.84 -10.47 3.10
C GLY A 52 5.60 -11.01 1.69
N ALA A 53 4.46 -11.66 1.47
CA ALA A 53 4.08 -12.11 0.13
C ALA A 53 3.91 -10.92 -0.83
N LEU A 54 3.30 -9.83 -0.38
CA LEU A 54 3.14 -8.63 -1.20
C LEU A 54 4.49 -7.98 -1.52
N VAL A 55 5.41 -7.95 -0.55
CA VAL A 55 6.78 -7.47 -0.76
C VAL A 55 7.45 -8.25 -1.89
N ASP A 56 7.30 -9.57 -1.91
CA ASP A 56 7.85 -10.43 -2.95
C ASP A 56 7.15 -10.21 -4.31
N ILE A 57 5.83 -10.13 -4.30
CA ILE A 57 5.02 -9.93 -5.52
C ILE A 57 5.40 -8.61 -6.20
N LEU A 58 5.54 -7.53 -5.44
CA LEU A 58 5.86 -6.20 -5.95
C LEU A 58 7.36 -5.94 -6.03
N GLN A 59 8.19 -6.88 -5.60
CA GLN A 59 9.65 -6.74 -5.58
C GLN A 59 10.11 -5.49 -4.81
N LEU A 60 9.53 -5.31 -3.62
CA LEU A 60 9.85 -4.17 -2.77
C LEU A 60 11.16 -4.42 -1.99
N ASN A 61 11.90 -3.36 -1.75
CA ASN A 61 13.10 -3.40 -0.92
C ASN A 61 12.78 -2.92 0.51
N CYS A 62 11.98 -3.72 1.21
CA CYS A 62 11.59 -3.44 2.60
C CYS A 62 11.17 -4.74 3.30
N GLU A 63 11.15 -4.70 4.62
CA GLU A 63 10.68 -5.82 5.44
C GLU A 63 9.15 -5.92 5.39
N SER A 64 8.48 -4.77 5.47
CA SER A 64 7.02 -4.68 5.44
C SER A 64 6.61 -3.43 4.68
N PRO A 65 5.52 -3.48 3.90
CA PRO A 65 5.09 -2.31 3.14
C PRO A 65 4.38 -1.28 4.03
N VAL A 66 4.39 -0.04 3.57
CA VAL A 66 3.55 1.04 4.10
C VAL A 66 2.40 1.25 3.13
N PHE A 67 1.18 1.26 3.64
CA PHE A 67 -0.01 1.41 2.83
C PHE A 67 -0.58 2.83 2.90
N GLY A 68 -1.14 3.28 1.80
CA GLY A 68 -1.81 4.55 1.73
C GLY A 68 -2.84 4.57 0.61
N CYS A 69 -3.45 5.71 0.42
CA CYS A 69 -4.37 5.93 -0.70
C CYS A 69 -4.01 7.23 -1.43
N LEU A 70 -4.49 7.36 -2.65
CA LEU A 70 -4.24 8.57 -3.44
C LEU A 70 -5.19 9.69 -2.98
N LYS A 71 -4.64 10.86 -2.68
CA LYS A 71 -5.39 11.99 -2.10
C LYS A 71 -6.63 12.36 -2.92
N TYR A 72 -6.51 12.33 -4.25
CA TYR A 72 -7.55 12.82 -5.14
C TYR A 72 -8.48 11.73 -5.65
N HIS A 73 -8.34 10.52 -5.13
CA HIS A 73 -9.26 9.45 -5.45
C HIS A 73 -10.45 9.48 -4.47
N ARG A 74 -11.68 9.40 -5.01
CA ARG A 74 -12.90 9.51 -4.21
C ARG A 74 -13.07 8.41 -3.17
N ARG A 75 -12.53 7.23 -3.43
CA ARG A 75 -12.64 6.06 -2.54
C ARG A 75 -11.30 5.79 -1.89
N CYS A 76 -11.11 6.39 -0.73
CA CYS A 76 -9.94 6.14 0.09
C CYS A 76 -10.33 5.15 1.17
N THR A 77 -9.78 3.96 1.10
CA THR A 77 -10.08 2.85 2.01
C THR A 77 -8.97 2.60 3.02
N ASN A 78 -8.12 3.60 3.22
CA ASN A 78 -7.03 3.47 4.16
C ASN A 78 -7.56 3.32 5.59
N GLY A 79 -6.99 2.38 6.34
CA GLY A 79 -7.45 2.01 7.67
C GLY A 79 -7.24 3.10 8.71
N LYS A 80 -8.14 4.07 8.76
CA LYS A 80 -8.14 5.09 9.79
C LYS A 80 -8.60 4.50 11.12
N VAL A 81 -7.76 4.57 12.13
CA VAL A 81 -8.12 4.25 13.51
C VAL A 81 -8.08 5.53 14.35
N SER A 82 -8.83 5.56 15.47
CA SER A 82 -9.04 6.76 16.26
C SER A 82 -7.75 7.40 16.80
N SER A 83 -6.71 6.60 17.03
CA SER A 83 -5.41 7.07 17.55
C SER A 83 -4.38 7.37 16.46
N SER A 84 -4.74 7.27 15.18
CA SER A 84 -3.78 7.45 14.10
C SER A 84 -3.61 8.90 13.70
N VAL A 85 -2.42 9.21 13.20
CA VAL A 85 -2.06 10.51 12.63
C VAL A 85 -2.19 10.43 11.12
N LYS A 86 -2.84 11.41 10.53
CA LYS A 86 -2.96 11.52 9.08
C LYS A 86 -1.73 12.22 8.51
N PHE A 87 -1.05 11.55 7.58
CA PHE A 87 0.06 12.13 6.82
C PHE A 87 -0.37 12.40 5.39
N LEU A 88 -0.04 13.56 4.89
CA LEU A 88 -0.11 13.89 3.48
C LEU A 88 1.31 13.92 2.92
N LEU A 89 1.58 13.07 1.94
CA LEU A 89 2.90 12.87 1.37
C LEU A 89 2.92 13.29 -0.09
N GLU A 90 4.02 13.87 -0.54
CA GLU A 90 4.34 13.95 -1.96
C GLU A 90 5.49 12.98 -2.23
N VAL A 91 5.20 11.91 -2.97
CA VAL A 91 6.12 10.79 -3.16
C VAL A 91 6.51 10.72 -4.63
N PRO A 92 7.81 10.55 -4.95
CA PRO A 92 8.21 10.29 -6.33
C PRO A 92 7.46 9.11 -6.91
N ALA A 93 6.96 9.23 -8.13
CA ALA A 93 6.10 8.22 -8.75
C ALA A 93 6.77 6.85 -8.82
N GLU A 94 8.08 6.81 -9.05
CA GLU A 94 8.85 5.57 -9.11
C GLU A 94 8.95 4.85 -7.75
N LYS A 95 8.62 5.54 -6.66
CA LYS A 95 8.60 4.97 -5.31
C LYS A 95 7.22 4.51 -4.87
N VAL A 96 6.21 4.64 -5.72
CA VAL A 96 4.84 4.24 -5.41
C VAL A 96 4.45 3.06 -6.29
N LYS A 97 4.13 1.94 -5.68
CA LYS A 97 3.44 0.83 -6.35
C LYS A 97 1.95 0.96 -6.07
N LEU A 98 1.14 0.53 -7.02
CA LEU A 98 -0.31 0.55 -6.88
C LEU A 98 -0.87 -0.86 -6.98
N THR A 99 -1.89 -1.13 -6.17
CA THR A 99 -2.68 -2.35 -6.26
C THR A 99 -4.15 -2.00 -6.30
N GLU A 100 -4.95 -2.84 -6.95
CA GLU A 100 -6.41 -2.73 -6.83
C GLU A 100 -6.80 -3.19 -5.43
N TYR A 101 -7.41 -2.32 -4.64
CA TYR A 101 -7.72 -2.60 -3.23
C TYR A 101 -8.56 -3.88 -3.06
N SER A 102 -9.56 -4.09 -3.91
CA SER A 102 -10.41 -5.27 -3.81
C SER A 102 -9.63 -6.56 -4.05
N VAL A 103 -8.70 -6.55 -5.00
CA VAL A 103 -7.84 -7.71 -5.27
C VAL A 103 -6.91 -7.97 -4.11
N TRP A 104 -6.31 -6.93 -3.55
CA TRP A 104 -5.46 -7.06 -2.36
C TRP A 104 -6.23 -7.61 -1.17
N ALA A 105 -7.45 -7.11 -0.92
CA ALA A 105 -8.27 -7.59 0.17
C ALA A 105 -8.60 -9.08 0.01
N ASP A 106 -8.99 -9.50 -1.18
CA ASP A 106 -9.29 -10.91 -1.47
C ASP A 106 -8.04 -11.79 -1.31
N PHE A 107 -6.90 -11.32 -1.79
CA PHE A 107 -5.62 -12.03 -1.63
C PHE A 107 -5.24 -12.15 -0.15
N LEU A 108 -5.39 -11.06 0.61
CA LEU A 108 -5.09 -11.06 2.04
C LEU A 108 -5.92 -12.09 2.80
N TYR A 109 -7.21 -12.18 2.52
CA TYR A 109 -8.08 -13.19 3.12
C TYR A 109 -7.70 -14.60 2.70
N ALA A 110 -7.45 -14.82 1.42
CA ALA A 110 -7.04 -16.12 0.90
C ALA A 110 -5.77 -16.60 1.60
N GLN A 111 -4.76 -15.74 1.69
CA GLN A 111 -3.50 -16.09 2.35
C GLN A 111 -3.67 -16.30 3.86
N LYS A 112 -4.54 -15.53 4.49
CA LYS A 112 -4.81 -15.69 5.91
C LYS A 112 -5.34 -17.09 6.23
N PHE A 113 -6.29 -17.58 5.44
CA PHE A 113 -6.86 -18.91 5.65
C PHE A 113 -5.90 -20.02 5.25
N THR A 114 -5.20 -19.85 4.14
CA THR A 114 -4.25 -20.85 3.63
C THR A 114 -3.03 -21.02 4.53
N LEU A 115 -2.56 -19.93 5.15
CA LEU A 115 -1.36 -19.91 5.99
C LEU A 115 -1.65 -20.14 7.48
N ALA A 116 -2.92 -20.20 7.88
CA ALA A 116 -3.29 -20.45 9.27
C ALA A 116 -2.95 -21.89 9.65
N GLU A 117 -2.34 -22.06 10.83
CA GLU A 117 -1.98 -23.40 11.33
C GLU A 117 -3.20 -24.18 11.78
N ASP A 118 -4.22 -23.48 12.30
CA ASP A 118 -5.47 -24.09 12.76
C ASP A 118 -6.66 -23.33 12.18
N TYR A 119 -7.10 -23.76 11.03
CA TYR A 119 -8.26 -23.19 10.33
C TYR A 119 -9.27 -24.25 9.90
N SER A 120 -9.36 -25.34 10.65
CA SER A 120 -10.29 -26.44 10.31
C SER A 120 -11.72 -25.97 10.11
N HIS A 121 -12.16 -24.95 10.87
CA HIS A 121 -13.48 -24.35 10.76
C HIS A 121 -13.69 -23.47 9.50
N VAL A 122 -12.60 -23.08 8.82
CA VAL A 122 -12.64 -22.30 7.58
C VAL A 122 -12.07 -23.04 6.37
N ALA A 123 -11.78 -24.32 6.55
CA ALA A 123 -11.18 -25.13 5.49
C ALA A 123 -12.02 -25.16 4.20
N GLY A 124 -13.33 -25.10 4.33
CA GLY A 124 -14.23 -25.03 3.18
C GLY A 124 -14.02 -23.75 2.34
N LEU A 125 -13.75 -22.63 3.00
CA LEU A 125 -13.46 -21.37 2.31
C LEU A 125 -12.12 -21.44 1.57
N CYS A 126 -11.11 -22.08 2.17
CA CYS A 126 -9.81 -22.29 1.52
C CYS A 126 -9.93 -23.17 0.28
N GLN A 127 -10.81 -24.16 0.29
CA GLN A 127 -11.01 -25.08 -0.82
C GLN A 127 -11.69 -24.43 -2.03
N GLU A 128 -12.41 -23.33 -1.83
CA GLU A 128 -13.05 -22.59 -2.92
C GLU A 128 -12.06 -21.80 -3.76
N LEU A 129 -10.87 -21.53 -3.22
CA LEU A 129 -9.82 -20.77 -3.90
C LEU A 129 -8.86 -21.72 -4.58
N ASP A 130 -8.99 -21.87 -5.90
CA ASP A 130 -8.08 -22.70 -6.68
C ASP A 130 -6.80 -21.95 -7.06
N GLN A 131 -5.82 -22.71 -7.56
CA GLN A 131 -4.53 -22.16 -7.94
C GLN A 131 -4.64 -21.15 -9.09
N GLU A 132 -5.56 -21.39 -10.03
CA GLU A 132 -5.78 -20.49 -11.16
C GLU A 132 -6.27 -19.12 -10.69
N THR A 133 -7.22 -19.08 -9.75
CA THR A 133 -7.74 -17.84 -9.17
C THR A 133 -6.64 -17.11 -8.41
N LEU A 134 -5.84 -17.83 -7.63
CA LEU A 134 -4.72 -17.26 -6.89
C LEU A 134 -3.69 -16.66 -7.84
N ASP A 135 -3.34 -17.36 -8.92
CA ASP A 135 -2.40 -16.87 -9.92
C ASP A 135 -2.90 -15.61 -10.62
N LYS A 136 -4.20 -15.51 -10.89
CA LYS A 136 -4.81 -14.30 -11.46
C LYS A 136 -4.73 -13.12 -10.50
N MET A 137 -4.93 -13.35 -9.21
CA MET A 137 -4.78 -12.31 -8.18
C MET A 137 -3.33 -11.81 -8.14
N ILE A 138 -2.37 -12.71 -8.10
CA ILE A 138 -0.94 -12.37 -8.09
C ILE A 138 -0.57 -11.57 -9.34
N HIS A 139 -1.02 -12.02 -10.50
CA HIS A 139 -0.76 -11.31 -11.75
C HIS A 139 -1.34 -9.89 -11.73
N SER A 140 -2.57 -9.75 -11.25
CA SER A 140 -3.22 -8.44 -11.09
C SER A 140 -2.45 -7.53 -10.14
N LEU A 141 -1.96 -8.06 -9.02
CA LEU A 141 -1.19 -7.29 -8.05
C LEU A 141 0.16 -6.84 -8.61
N GLN A 142 0.81 -7.69 -9.40
CA GLN A 142 2.09 -7.36 -10.03
C GLN A 142 1.97 -6.28 -11.11
N LYS A 143 0.88 -6.31 -11.87
CA LYS A 143 0.71 -5.43 -13.02
C LYS A 143 0.48 -3.99 -12.57
N GLN A 144 1.42 -3.11 -12.90
CA GLN A 144 1.30 -1.69 -12.63
C GLN A 144 0.57 -1.00 -13.78
N LYS A 145 -0.46 -0.26 -13.41
CA LYS A 145 -1.27 0.54 -14.33
C LYS A 145 -1.20 2.00 -13.93
N ARG A 146 -1.73 2.87 -14.78
CA ARG A 146 -1.86 4.28 -14.44
C ARG A 146 -2.94 4.44 -13.35
N PRO A 147 -2.81 5.42 -12.43
CA PRO A 147 -3.71 5.54 -11.28
C PRO A 147 -5.20 5.56 -11.63
N TRP A 148 -5.55 6.21 -12.73
CA TRP A 148 -6.95 6.30 -13.16
C TRP A 148 -7.52 5.00 -13.75
N GLN A 149 -6.69 4.00 -13.97
CA GLN A 149 -7.11 2.68 -14.45
C GLN A 149 -7.51 1.74 -13.32
N TYR A 150 -7.28 2.15 -12.07
CA TYR A 150 -7.73 1.41 -10.90
C TYR A 150 -9.09 1.91 -10.45
N ARG A 151 -9.92 1.01 -9.97
CA ARG A 151 -11.20 1.36 -9.35
C ARG A 151 -10.97 1.98 -7.98
N ILE A 152 -10.16 1.33 -7.15
CA ILE A 152 -9.75 1.81 -5.84
C ILE A 152 -8.25 1.57 -5.72
N PRO A 153 -7.41 2.54 -6.14
CA PRO A 153 -5.96 2.35 -6.07
C PRO A 153 -5.47 2.44 -4.63
N GLN A 154 -4.77 1.40 -4.21
CA GLN A 154 -4.03 1.40 -2.95
C GLN A 154 -2.58 1.70 -3.24
N ALA A 155 -2.02 2.68 -2.52
CA ALA A 155 -0.60 2.98 -2.62
C ALA A 155 0.19 2.05 -1.70
N VAL A 156 1.29 1.53 -2.21
CA VAL A 156 2.21 0.66 -1.47
C VAL A 156 3.60 1.26 -1.55
N LEU A 157 4.17 1.58 -0.38
CA LEU A 157 5.46 2.23 -0.25
C LEU A 157 6.44 1.34 0.50
N GLU A 158 7.73 1.49 0.19
CA GLU A 158 8.79 0.80 0.92
C GLU A 158 9.16 1.50 2.24
N GLU A 159 8.89 2.82 2.31
CA GLU A 159 9.30 3.67 3.43
C GLU A 159 8.53 4.99 3.39
N ILE A 160 8.64 5.78 4.45
CA ILE A 160 8.24 7.19 4.44
C ILE A 160 9.48 8.01 4.75
N ARG A 161 9.80 8.95 3.86
CA ARG A 161 10.92 9.86 4.04
C ARG A 161 10.42 11.20 4.59
N PRO A 162 11.19 11.83 5.51
CA PRO A 162 10.77 13.10 6.10
C PRO A 162 10.46 14.19 5.06
N GLU A 163 11.27 14.26 4.01
CA GLU A 163 11.09 15.25 2.94
C GLU A 163 9.82 15.07 2.11
N TRP A 164 9.15 13.92 2.20
CA TRP A 164 7.89 13.68 1.51
C TRP A 164 6.69 14.26 2.26
N VAL A 165 6.81 14.52 3.54
CA VAL A 165 5.71 15.01 4.37
C VAL A 165 5.43 16.46 4.06
N ILE A 166 4.19 16.77 3.67
CA ILE A 166 3.76 18.14 3.35
C ILE A 166 2.69 18.65 4.31
N LYS A 167 2.17 17.76 5.18
CA LYS A 167 1.22 18.16 6.24
C LYS A 167 1.07 17.09 7.32
#